data_330629b5be314f0452963e8b38565293
#
_entry.id   330629b5be314f0452963e8b38565293
#
_cell.length_a   1.000
_cell.length_b   1.000
_cell.length_c   1.000
_cell.angle_alpha   90.00
_cell.angle_beta   90.00
_cell.angle_gamma   90.00
#
_symmetry.space_group_name_H-M   'P 1'
#
loop_
_entity.id
_entity.type
_entity.pdbx_description
1 polymer ?
#
loop_
_entity_poly.entity_id
_entity_poly.type
_entity_poly.pdbx_seq_one_letter_code
_entity_poly.pdbx_strand_id
1 'polypeptide(L)'
;MNKRYIILALIALAVGAGMLFLPETKHNKEINPELLLNAIDDPSRFLSTDLITDRLVKKDPALMLIDVRPETQYKAFSIPGSVSIPLDSLLTYSTKALLNNKEVDKVFYSNSDVMSDQAWIITKRAGVEGTFVMKGGVNKWFNDIVKAEKPAATEPTENIALYQFRIAARQYFFGSPDEKTDKVVVSPPKTAIQIIKKPVEVSSGGGC
;
A
#
# COMPACT_ATOMS: atom_id res chain seq x y z
N MET A 1 -30.42 -55.77 23.02
CA MET A 1 -29.65 -54.52 22.87
C MET A 1 -30.23 -53.42 23.76
N ASN A 2 -29.47 -52.86 24.67
CA ASN A 2 -29.98 -51.86 25.64
C ASN A 2 -30.46 -50.63 24.89
N LYS A 3 -31.71 -50.18 25.12
CA LYS A 3 -32.31 -48.98 24.48
C LYS A 3 -31.39 -47.73 24.53
N ARG A 4 -30.53 -47.64 25.56
CA ARG A 4 -29.54 -46.57 25.72
C ARG A 4 -28.49 -46.53 24.59
N TYR A 5 -28.03 -47.68 24.10
CA TYR A 5 -27.05 -47.75 23.01
C TYR A 5 -27.66 -47.37 21.65
N ILE A 6 -28.94 -47.70 21.46
CA ILE A 6 -29.68 -47.29 20.24
C ILE A 6 -29.83 -45.77 20.19
N ILE A 7 -30.13 -45.13 21.32
CA ILE A 7 -30.26 -43.68 21.42
C ILE A 7 -28.93 -43.01 21.16
N LEU A 8 -27.83 -43.51 21.75
CA LEU A 8 -26.49 -42.99 21.50
C LEU A 8 -26.07 -43.12 20.03
N ALA A 9 -26.36 -44.23 19.39
CA ALA A 9 -26.09 -44.46 17.99
C ALA A 9 -26.88 -43.48 17.09
N LEU A 10 -28.15 -43.23 17.40
CA LEU A 10 -28.98 -42.26 16.67
C LEU A 10 -28.45 -40.82 16.83
N ILE A 11 -28.01 -40.45 18.04
CA ILE A 11 -27.38 -39.10 18.27
C ILE A 11 -26.08 -38.96 17.48
N ALA A 12 -25.20 -39.96 17.51
CA ALA A 12 -23.95 -39.95 16.75
C ALA A 12 -24.22 -39.85 15.24
N LEU A 13 -25.20 -40.55 14.73
CA LEU A 13 -25.60 -40.52 13.33
C LEU A 13 -26.21 -39.16 12.94
N ALA A 14 -27.02 -38.56 13.82
CA ALA A 14 -27.58 -37.22 13.61
C ALA A 14 -26.50 -36.14 13.61
N VAL A 15 -25.51 -36.21 14.51
CA VAL A 15 -24.36 -35.28 14.54
C VAL A 15 -23.51 -35.47 13.30
N GLY A 16 -23.23 -36.70 12.88
CA GLY A 16 -22.47 -36.98 11.66
C GLY A 16 -23.18 -36.46 10.40
N ALA A 17 -24.51 -36.69 10.31
CA ALA A 17 -25.31 -36.15 9.22
C ALA A 17 -25.37 -34.60 9.25
N GLY A 18 -25.44 -34.00 10.44
CA GLY A 18 -25.38 -32.55 10.61
C GLY A 18 -24.10 -31.93 10.09
N MET A 19 -22.95 -32.60 10.20
CA MET A 19 -21.67 -32.13 9.64
C MET A 19 -21.66 -32.03 8.11
N LEU A 20 -22.48 -32.85 7.41
CA LEU A 20 -22.59 -32.78 5.95
C LEU A 20 -23.34 -31.53 5.45
N PHE A 21 -24.14 -30.92 6.33
CA PHE A 21 -24.87 -29.69 6.02
C PHE A 21 -24.19 -28.42 6.53
N LEU A 22 -23.00 -28.54 7.14
CA LEU A 22 -22.20 -27.33 7.46
C LEU A 22 -21.85 -26.64 6.15
N PRO A 23 -22.18 -25.33 6.00
CA PRO A 23 -21.77 -24.58 4.82
C PRO A 23 -20.25 -24.62 4.74
N GLU A 24 -19.72 -25.01 3.59
CA GLU A 24 -18.30 -24.88 3.32
C GLU A 24 -17.91 -23.43 3.63
N THR A 25 -17.01 -23.25 4.59
CA THR A 25 -16.40 -21.95 4.81
C THR A 25 -15.78 -21.57 3.47
N LYS A 26 -16.34 -20.53 2.81
CA LYS A 26 -15.76 -19.99 1.61
C LYS A 26 -14.34 -19.60 1.99
N HIS A 27 -13.37 -20.47 1.73
CA HIS A 27 -11.98 -20.09 1.80
C HIS A 27 -11.85 -18.83 0.95
N ASN A 28 -11.48 -17.73 1.57
CA ASN A 28 -11.02 -16.59 0.81
C ASN A 28 -10.04 -17.16 -0.22
N LYS A 29 -10.17 -16.77 -1.47
CA LYS A 29 -9.27 -17.23 -2.54
C LYS A 29 -7.88 -16.65 -2.27
N GLU A 30 -7.21 -17.16 -1.23
CA GLU A 30 -5.84 -16.80 -0.94
C GLU A 30 -4.96 -17.29 -2.09
N ILE A 31 -4.04 -16.46 -2.52
CA ILE A 31 -3.07 -16.84 -3.54
C ILE A 31 -2.15 -17.94 -2.98
N ASN A 32 -1.78 -18.90 -3.84
CA ASN A 32 -0.79 -19.92 -3.48
C ASN A 32 0.53 -19.24 -3.06
N PRO A 33 1.20 -19.69 -1.97
CA PRO A 33 2.46 -19.12 -1.50
C PRO A 33 3.56 -19.04 -2.57
N GLU A 34 3.68 -20.03 -3.45
CA GLU A 34 4.65 -20.01 -4.56
C GLU A 34 4.37 -18.89 -5.56
N LEU A 35 3.10 -18.66 -5.90
CA LEU A 35 2.69 -17.58 -6.78
C LEU A 35 2.91 -16.21 -6.13
N LEU A 36 2.74 -16.13 -4.80
CA LEU A 36 3.03 -14.92 -4.06
C LEU A 36 4.53 -14.61 -4.07
N LEU A 37 5.37 -15.63 -3.88
CA LEU A 37 6.83 -15.47 -3.92
C LEU A 37 7.29 -14.96 -5.28
N ASN A 38 6.82 -15.56 -6.37
CA ASN A 38 7.13 -15.10 -7.73
C ASN A 38 6.65 -13.66 -7.98
N ALA A 39 5.49 -13.28 -7.43
CA ALA A 39 4.99 -11.92 -7.56
C ALA A 39 5.79 -10.89 -6.73
N ILE A 40 6.42 -11.31 -5.63
CA ILE A 40 7.31 -10.45 -4.83
C ILE A 40 8.60 -10.15 -5.60
N ASP A 41 9.13 -11.10 -6.36
CA ASP A 41 10.34 -10.94 -7.15
C ASP A 41 10.12 -10.11 -8.44
N ASP A 42 8.86 -9.93 -8.86
CA ASP A 42 8.53 -9.15 -10.05
C ASP A 42 8.63 -7.63 -9.78
N PRO A 43 9.59 -6.91 -10.39
CA PRO A 43 9.73 -5.47 -10.23
C PRO A 43 8.60 -4.65 -10.85
N SER A 44 7.79 -5.24 -11.74
CA SER A 44 6.67 -4.55 -12.43
C SER A 44 5.58 -4.08 -11.46
N ARG A 45 5.56 -4.63 -10.23
CA ARG A 45 4.66 -4.17 -9.15
C ARG A 45 4.94 -2.75 -8.67
N PHE A 46 6.14 -2.20 -8.97
CA PHE A 46 6.52 -0.84 -8.59
C PHE A 46 6.25 0.14 -9.73
N LEU A 47 5.42 1.14 -9.45
CA LEU A 47 5.17 2.25 -10.38
C LEU A 47 5.96 3.49 -9.95
N SER A 48 6.48 4.23 -10.94
CA SER A 48 7.21 5.47 -10.67
C SER A 48 6.27 6.60 -10.23
N THR A 49 6.82 7.54 -9.47
CA THR A 49 6.13 8.77 -9.06
C THR A 49 5.63 9.57 -10.26
N ASP A 50 6.41 9.63 -11.34
CA ASP A 50 6.06 10.36 -12.55
C ASP A 50 4.88 9.73 -13.29
N LEU A 51 4.85 8.38 -13.42
CA LEU A 51 3.73 7.68 -14.03
C LEU A 51 2.42 7.89 -13.27
N ILE A 52 2.48 7.79 -11.95
CA ILE A 52 1.31 8.00 -11.09
C ILE A 52 0.85 9.45 -11.19
N THR A 53 1.79 10.40 -11.19
CA THR A 53 1.49 11.83 -11.35
C THR A 53 0.81 12.12 -12.69
N ASP A 54 1.28 11.54 -13.78
CA ASP A 54 0.68 11.68 -15.11
C ASP A 54 -0.77 11.18 -15.12
N ARG A 55 -1.01 10.00 -14.54
CA ARG A 55 -2.38 9.44 -14.39
C ARG A 55 -3.29 10.33 -13.53
N LEU A 56 -2.75 10.91 -12.44
CA LEU A 56 -3.51 11.82 -11.57
C LEU A 56 -3.88 13.13 -12.28
N VAL A 57 -2.92 13.74 -13.01
CA VAL A 57 -3.16 14.96 -13.80
C VAL A 57 -4.20 14.71 -14.89
N LYS A 58 -4.16 13.57 -15.54
CA LYS A 58 -5.15 13.13 -16.55
C LYS A 58 -6.49 12.72 -15.95
N LYS A 59 -6.61 12.66 -14.62
CA LYS A 59 -7.80 12.19 -13.90
C LYS A 59 -8.23 10.79 -14.35
N ASP A 60 -7.26 9.89 -14.49
CA ASP A 60 -7.51 8.51 -14.91
C ASP A 60 -8.49 7.80 -13.95
N PRO A 61 -9.69 7.41 -14.41
CA PRO A 61 -10.68 6.76 -13.55
C PRO A 61 -10.28 5.33 -13.15
N ALA A 62 -9.32 4.74 -13.86
CA ALA A 62 -8.79 3.41 -13.54
C ALA A 62 -7.64 3.45 -12.50
N LEU A 63 -7.32 4.62 -11.92
CA LEU A 63 -6.33 4.76 -10.86
C LEU A 63 -6.97 5.05 -9.52
N MET A 64 -6.67 4.24 -8.52
CA MET A 64 -6.94 4.52 -7.10
C MET A 64 -5.62 4.57 -6.34
N LEU A 65 -5.21 5.77 -5.94
CA LEU A 65 -4.02 5.98 -5.13
C LEU A 65 -4.39 5.90 -3.65
N ILE A 66 -3.77 4.97 -2.90
CA ILE A 66 -4.13 4.64 -1.52
C ILE A 66 -2.97 4.95 -0.58
N ASP A 67 -3.22 5.84 0.38
CA ASP A 67 -2.30 6.14 1.47
C ASP A 67 -2.52 5.15 2.62
N VAL A 68 -1.50 4.33 2.90
CA VAL A 68 -1.57 3.30 3.95
C VAL A 68 -0.96 3.76 5.28
N ARG A 69 -0.59 5.03 5.39
CA ARG A 69 -0.09 5.63 6.64
C ARG A 69 -1.22 5.86 7.64
N PRO A 70 -0.88 6.08 8.93
CA PRO A 70 -1.85 6.56 9.90
C PRO A 70 -2.58 7.82 9.44
N GLU A 71 -3.86 7.93 9.75
CA GLU A 71 -4.73 9.04 9.32
C GLU A 71 -4.18 10.42 9.70
N THR A 72 -3.46 10.52 10.82
CA THR A 72 -2.80 11.75 11.25
C THR A 72 -1.75 12.23 10.27
N GLN A 73 -1.00 11.31 9.65
CA GLN A 73 0.00 11.63 8.63
C GLN A 73 -0.66 12.02 7.30
N TYR A 74 -1.74 11.32 6.92
CA TYR A 74 -2.55 11.67 5.76
C TYR A 74 -3.10 13.09 5.86
N LYS A 75 -3.66 13.45 7.01
CA LYS A 75 -4.20 14.80 7.27
C LYS A 75 -3.11 15.88 7.28
N ALA A 76 -1.91 15.55 7.74
CA ALA A 76 -0.78 16.48 7.74
C ALA A 76 -0.29 16.80 6.31
N PHE A 77 -0.18 15.80 5.47
CA PHE A 77 0.13 15.92 4.05
C PHE A 77 -0.20 14.61 3.33
N SER A 78 -0.89 14.72 2.19
CA SER A 78 -1.21 13.60 1.31
C SER A 78 -1.06 14.02 -0.16
N ILE A 79 -0.89 13.05 -1.04
CA ILE A 79 -0.87 13.31 -2.49
C ILE A 79 -2.31 13.64 -2.92
N PRO A 80 -2.54 14.74 -3.64
CA PRO A 80 -3.87 15.13 -4.09
C PRO A 80 -4.55 14.00 -4.90
N GLY A 81 -5.81 13.73 -4.58
CA GLY A 81 -6.58 12.65 -5.22
C GLY A 81 -6.38 11.26 -4.59
N SER A 82 -5.55 11.14 -3.55
CA SER A 82 -5.40 9.88 -2.81
C SER A 82 -6.52 9.65 -1.80
N VAL A 83 -6.72 8.37 -1.44
CA VAL A 83 -7.66 7.91 -0.41
C VAL A 83 -6.89 7.36 0.77
N SER A 84 -7.30 7.70 2.00
CA SER A 84 -6.69 7.16 3.22
C SER A 84 -7.30 5.81 3.58
N ILE A 85 -6.48 4.77 3.56
CA ILE A 85 -6.82 3.44 4.07
C ILE A 85 -5.62 2.95 4.88
N PRO A 86 -5.55 3.21 6.19
CA PRO A 86 -4.44 2.76 7.02
C PRO A 86 -4.21 1.25 6.91
N LEU A 87 -2.96 0.83 7.07
CA LEU A 87 -2.52 -0.55 6.86
C LEU A 87 -3.34 -1.57 7.68
N ASP A 88 -3.70 -1.25 8.90
CA ASP A 88 -4.52 -2.07 9.80
C ASP A 88 -5.98 -2.23 9.35
N SER A 89 -6.45 -1.33 8.50
CA SER A 89 -7.83 -1.28 8.03
C SER A 89 -8.03 -1.88 6.63
N LEU A 90 -6.96 -2.33 5.97
CA LEU A 90 -6.98 -2.80 4.58
C LEU A 90 -7.94 -3.98 4.33
N LEU A 91 -8.07 -4.90 5.28
CA LEU A 91 -8.89 -6.10 5.14
C LEU A 91 -10.23 -6.02 5.86
N THR A 92 -10.67 -4.85 6.29
CA THR A 92 -12.00 -4.66 6.89
C THR A 92 -13.09 -4.89 5.85
N TYR A 93 -14.32 -5.17 6.29
CA TYR A 93 -15.43 -5.43 5.39
C TYR A 93 -15.70 -4.27 4.42
N SER A 94 -15.61 -3.03 4.92
CA SER A 94 -15.84 -1.82 4.12
C SER A 94 -14.79 -1.61 3.02
N THR A 95 -13.53 -1.89 3.30
CA THR A 95 -12.43 -1.71 2.33
C THR A 95 -12.37 -2.85 1.32
N LYS A 96 -12.78 -4.08 1.69
CA LYS A 96 -12.82 -5.21 0.75
C LYS A 96 -13.65 -4.95 -0.49
N ALA A 97 -14.79 -4.30 -0.37
CA ALA A 97 -15.64 -3.97 -1.52
C ALA A 97 -14.91 -3.02 -2.49
N LEU A 98 -14.21 -2.02 -1.94
CA LEU A 98 -13.43 -1.05 -2.71
C LEU A 98 -12.23 -1.72 -3.41
N LEU A 99 -11.49 -2.57 -2.70
CA LEU A 99 -10.30 -3.24 -3.22
C LEU A 99 -10.63 -4.33 -4.26
N ASN A 100 -11.83 -4.91 -4.22
CA ASN A 100 -12.23 -5.96 -5.16
C ASN A 100 -12.67 -5.45 -6.54
N ASN A 101 -12.70 -4.14 -6.78
CA ASN A 101 -12.97 -3.60 -8.11
C ASN A 101 -11.80 -3.94 -9.05
N LYS A 102 -12.04 -4.80 -10.06
CA LYS A 102 -11.01 -5.27 -10.99
C LYS A 102 -10.66 -4.27 -12.09
N GLU A 103 -11.51 -3.27 -12.31
CA GLU A 103 -11.34 -2.25 -13.35
C GLU A 103 -10.40 -1.12 -12.90
N VAL A 104 -10.00 -1.13 -11.63
CA VAL A 104 -9.20 -0.06 -11.02
C VAL A 104 -7.89 -0.62 -10.51
N ASP A 105 -6.79 0.02 -10.87
CA ASP A 105 -5.47 -0.21 -10.31
C ASP A 105 -5.36 0.42 -8.92
N LYS A 106 -5.07 -0.39 -7.92
CA LYS A 106 -4.86 0.04 -6.53
C LYS A 106 -3.37 0.25 -6.31
N VAL A 107 -2.96 1.50 -6.21
CA VAL A 107 -1.56 1.87 -5.98
C VAL A 107 -1.37 2.30 -4.54
N PHE A 108 -0.64 1.50 -3.77
CA PHE A 108 -0.34 1.80 -2.37
C PHE A 108 0.87 2.70 -2.24
N TYR A 109 0.82 3.67 -1.34
CA TYR A 109 1.98 4.45 -0.94
C TYR A 109 2.02 4.70 0.57
N SER A 110 3.22 4.93 1.07
CA SER A 110 3.50 5.36 2.43
C SER A 110 4.61 6.42 2.42
N ASN A 111 5.33 6.63 3.52
CA ASN A 111 6.47 7.56 3.51
C ASN A 111 7.61 7.06 2.60
N SER A 112 7.81 5.73 2.56
CA SER A 112 8.77 5.01 1.72
C SER A 112 8.13 3.72 1.22
N ASP A 113 8.92 2.76 0.74
CA ASP A 113 8.39 1.50 0.18
C ASP A 113 7.85 0.52 1.25
N VAL A 114 8.33 0.57 2.49
CA VAL A 114 8.15 -0.50 3.48
C VAL A 114 6.67 -0.81 3.79
N MET A 115 5.90 0.19 4.25
CA MET A 115 4.49 -0.05 4.61
C MET A 115 3.61 -0.29 3.38
N SER A 116 3.90 0.38 2.27
CA SER A 116 3.17 0.18 1.02
C SER A 116 3.43 -1.19 0.41
N ASP A 117 4.63 -1.73 0.56
CA ASP A 117 4.98 -3.09 0.18
C ASP A 117 4.26 -4.13 1.06
N GLN A 118 4.19 -3.88 2.37
CA GLN A 118 3.39 -4.70 3.28
C GLN A 118 1.90 -4.71 2.88
N ALA A 119 1.34 -3.54 2.54
CA ALA A 119 -0.03 -3.42 2.06
C ALA A 119 -0.26 -4.23 0.77
N TRP A 120 0.68 -4.15 -0.16
CA TRP A 120 0.66 -4.93 -1.40
C TRP A 120 0.69 -6.44 -1.12
N ILE A 121 1.61 -6.92 -0.26
CA ILE A 121 1.71 -8.34 0.12
C ILE A 121 0.39 -8.84 0.74
N ILE A 122 -0.17 -8.08 1.68
CA ILE A 122 -1.40 -8.43 2.40
C ILE A 122 -2.57 -8.55 1.41
N THR A 123 -2.74 -7.57 0.53
CA THR A 123 -3.84 -7.53 -0.44
C THR A 123 -3.64 -8.57 -1.54
N LYS A 124 -2.41 -8.77 -2.01
CA LYS A 124 -2.08 -9.81 -2.99
C LYS A 124 -2.39 -11.20 -2.43
N ARG A 125 -1.98 -11.48 -1.18
CA ARG A 125 -2.32 -12.72 -0.50
C ARG A 125 -3.83 -12.92 -0.37
N ALA A 126 -4.57 -11.87 -0.10
CA ALA A 126 -6.03 -11.92 -0.02
C ALA A 126 -6.73 -12.08 -1.39
N GLY A 127 -5.97 -12.22 -2.48
CA GLY A 127 -6.48 -12.43 -3.84
C GLY A 127 -6.98 -11.16 -4.53
N VAL A 128 -6.57 -9.98 -4.05
CA VAL A 128 -6.88 -8.71 -4.72
C VAL A 128 -6.02 -8.56 -5.96
N GLU A 129 -6.66 -8.33 -7.11
CA GLU A 129 -6.00 -8.11 -8.40
C GLU A 129 -5.73 -6.61 -8.66
N GLY A 130 -4.82 -6.29 -9.59
CA GLY A 130 -4.50 -4.91 -9.99
C GLY A 130 -3.92 -4.08 -8.84
N THR A 131 -3.00 -4.66 -8.06
CA THR A 131 -2.35 -4.01 -6.91
C THR A 131 -0.90 -3.67 -7.23
N PHE A 132 -0.48 -2.45 -6.91
CA PHE A 132 0.84 -1.90 -7.19
C PHE A 132 1.36 -1.10 -6.00
N VAL A 133 2.65 -0.79 -6.02
CA VAL A 133 3.34 0.04 -5.03
C VAL A 133 3.94 1.27 -5.70
N MET A 134 3.75 2.45 -5.15
CA MET A 134 4.45 3.64 -5.60
C MET A 134 5.88 3.64 -5.06
N LYS A 135 6.85 3.53 -5.96
CA LYS A 135 8.28 3.46 -5.60
C LYS A 135 8.76 4.74 -4.90
N GLY A 136 9.36 4.57 -3.71
CA GLY A 136 9.92 5.65 -2.92
C GLY A 136 8.90 6.43 -2.08
N GLY A 137 7.61 6.09 -2.19
CA GLY A 137 6.54 6.67 -1.38
C GLY A 137 6.37 8.18 -1.55
N VAL A 138 5.65 8.80 -0.61
CA VAL A 138 5.35 10.24 -0.65
C VAL A 138 6.61 11.11 -0.55
N ASN A 139 7.67 10.63 0.11
CA ASN A 139 8.92 11.38 0.21
C ASN A 139 9.58 11.54 -1.16
N LYS A 140 9.62 10.46 -1.95
CA LYS A 140 10.14 10.53 -3.31
C LYS A 140 9.24 11.38 -4.21
N TRP A 141 7.93 11.19 -4.13
CA TRP A 141 6.98 12.00 -4.89
C TRP A 141 7.14 13.50 -4.59
N PHE A 142 7.30 13.84 -3.32
CA PHE A 142 7.51 15.22 -2.89
C PHE A 142 8.81 15.81 -3.48
N ASN A 143 9.89 15.04 -3.47
CA ASN A 143 11.16 15.50 -4.06
C ASN A 143 11.09 15.58 -5.57
N ASP A 144 10.47 14.60 -6.24
CA ASP A 144 10.37 14.57 -7.70
C ASP A 144 9.44 15.66 -8.24
N ILE A 145 8.30 15.91 -7.59
CA ILE A 145 7.24 16.79 -8.12
C ILE A 145 7.24 18.17 -7.45
N VAL A 146 7.24 18.21 -6.11
CA VAL A 146 7.12 19.49 -5.40
C VAL A 146 8.45 20.23 -5.37
N LYS A 147 9.57 19.50 -5.20
CA LYS A 147 10.93 20.03 -5.16
C LYS A 147 11.76 19.65 -6.38
N ALA A 148 11.14 19.48 -7.54
CA ALA A 148 11.84 19.09 -8.75
C ALA A 148 13.09 19.94 -8.99
N GLU A 149 14.25 19.30 -9.06
CA GLU A 149 15.53 19.96 -9.33
C GLU A 149 15.71 20.18 -10.82
N LYS A 150 16.20 21.38 -11.19
CA LYS A 150 16.47 21.73 -12.57
C LYS A 150 17.71 20.98 -13.06
N PRO A 151 17.61 20.19 -14.15
CA PRO A 151 18.77 19.50 -14.72
C PRO A 151 19.78 20.51 -15.27
N ALA A 152 21.05 20.11 -15.33
CA ALA A 152 22.08 20.89 -15.99
C ALA A 152 21.78 21.03 -17.49
N ALA A 153 22.22 22.14 -18.09
CA ALA A 153 22.01 22.39 -19.52
C ALA A 153 22.69 21.36 -20.46
N THR A 154 23.61 20.57 -19.92
CA THR A 154 24.36 19.53 -20.63
C THR A 154 23.68 18.14 -20.52
N GLU A 155 22.59 18.03 -19.77
CA GLU A 155 21.88 16.77 -19.62
C GLU A 155 21.04 16.41 -20.87
N PRO A 156 20.71 15.10 -21.05
CA PRO A 156 19.86 14.64 -22.15
C PRO A 156 18.52 15.38 -22.19
N THR A 157 18.00 15.59 -23.39
CA THR A 157 16.72 16.28 -23.64
C THR A 157 15.55 15.64 -22.87
N GLU A 158 15.61 14.32 -22.65
CA GLU A 158 14.61 13.57 -21.89
C GLU A 158 14.52 14.04 -20.43
N ASN A 159 15.65 14.33 -19.79
CA ASN A 159 15.69 14.85 -18.42
C ASN A 159 15.11 16.28 -18.33
N ILE A 160 15.34 17.08 -19.37
CA ILE A 160 14.76 18.42 -19.47
C ILE A 160 13.23 18.32 -19.65
N ALA A 161 12.77 17.43 -20.52
CA ALA A 161 11.33 17.20 -20.73
C ALA A 161 10.65 16.67 -19.46
N LEU A 162 11.30 15.75 -18.75
CA LEU A 162 10.81 15.23 -17.48
C LEU A 162 10.71 16.33 -16.41
N TYR A 163 11.70 17.19 -16.33
CA TYR A 163 11.66 18.35 -15.43
C TYR A 163 10.50 19.29 -15.77
N GLN A 164 10.29 19.59 -17.05
CA GLN A 164 9.15 20.43 -17.50
C GLN A 164 7.81 19.80 -17.10
N PHE A 165 7.65 18.49 -17.29
CA PHE A 165 6.47 17.77 -16.84
C PHE A 165 6.25 17.91 -15.32
N ARG A 166 7.30 17.73 -14.51
CA ARG A 166 7.24 17.83 -13.04
C ARG A 166 6.85 19.23 -12.57
N ILE A 167 7.38 20.28 -13.21
CA ILE A 167 6.99 21.66 -12.92
C ILE A 167 5.52 21.92 -13.28
N ALA A 168 5.07 21.45 -14.45
CA ALA A 168 3.67 21.56 -14.85
C ALA A 168 2.73 20.82 -13.89
N ALA A 169 3.11 19.62 -13.47
CA ALA A 169 2.35 18.85 -12.48
C ALA A 169 2.28 19.56 -11.12
N ARG A 170 3.40 20.14 -10.65
CA ARG A 170 3.42 20.96 -9.44
C ARG A 170 2.45 22.15 -9.55
N GLN A 171 2.46 22.85 -10.68
CA GLN A 171 1.53 23.95 -10.91
C GLN A 171 0.07 23.50 -10.91
N TYR A 172 -0.21 22.34 -11.50
CA TYR A 172 -1.54 21.75 -11.50
C TYR A 172 -2.07 21.46 -10.08
N PHE A 173 -1.24 20.92 -9.20
CA PHE A 173 -1.67 20.55 -7.84
C PHE A 173 -1.65 21.70 -6.84
N PHE A 174 -0.74 22.66 -6.98
CA PHE A 174 -0.46 23.66 -5.95
C PHE A 174 -0.54 25.12 -6.46
N GLY A 175 -0.80 25.32 -7.74
CA GLY A 175 -0.78 26.67 -8.35
C GLY A 175 0.61 27.20 -8.67
N SER A 176 0.64 28.35 -9.36
CA SER A 176 1.90 29.03 -9.67
C SER A 176 2.46 29.72 -8.42
N PRO A 177 3.80 29.81 -8.26
CA PRO A 177 4.43 30.46 -7.10
C PRO A 177 4.08 31.96 -6.94
N ASP A 178 3.58 32.60 -7.98
CA ASP A 178 3.28 34.04 -8.02
C ASP A 178 1.87 34.43 -7.59
N GLU A 179 0.96 33.48 -7.39
CA GLU A 179 -0.32 33.78 -6.74
C GLU A 179 -0.11 33.72 -5.23
N LYS A 180 -0.20 34.91 -4.60
CA LYS A 180 -0.15 35.11 -3.15
C LYS A 180 -1.22 34.25 -2.45
N THR A 181 -0.91 33.00 -2.20
CA THR A 181 -1.65 32.13 -1.28
C THR A 181 -0.81 31.97 -0.04
N ASP A 182 -1.36 32.46 1.07
CA ASP A 182 -0.81 32.31 2.41
C ASP A 182 -0.33 30.85 2.65
N LYS A 183 0.96 30.77 2.92
CA LYS A 183 1.70 29.69 3.61
C LYS A 183 0.93 28.42 3.93
N VAL A 184 0.80 27.52 2.99
CA VAL A 184 0.83 26.10 3.32
C VAL A 184 2.31 25.72 3.45
N VAL A 185 2.80 25.71 4.68
CA VAL A 185 4.12 25.15 5.01
C VAL A 185 4.01 23.64 4.85
N VAL A 186 4.19 23.14 3.62
CA VAL A 186 4.29 21.72 3.34
C VAL A 186 5.66 21.26 3.78
N SER A 187 5.80 20.95 5.06
CA SER A 187 7.00 20.29 5.57
C SER A 187 6.86 18.79 5.29
N PRO A 188 7.88 18.15 4.68
CA PRO A 188 7.87 16.71 4.55
C PRO A 188 7.79 16.08 5.94
N PRO A 189 7.05 14.96 6.10
CA PRO A 189 6.96 14.29 7.38
C PRO A 189 8.36 13.86 7.83
N LYS A 190 8.89 14.52 8.86
CA LYS A 190 10.15 14.16 9.51
C LYS A 190 9.94 12.90 10.34
N THR A 191 9.89 11.76 9.70
CA THR A 191 10.04 10.49 10.39
C THR A 191 11.28 9.79 9.83
N ALA A 192 12.45 10.30 10.19
CA ALA A 192 13.64 9.48 10.20
C ALA A 192 13.39 8.37 11.23
N ILE A 193 13.31 7.13 10.75
CA ILE A 193 13.32 5.95 11.63
C ILE A 193 14.69 5.97 12.33
N GLN A 194 14.73 6.42 13.58
CA GLN A 194 15.89 6.18 14.42
C GLN A 194 15.96 4.69 14.67
N ILE A 195 16.91 4.02 14.02
CA ILE A 195 17.29 2.66 14.37
C ILE A 195 17.93 2.75 15.75
N ILE A 196 17.15 2.47 16.80
CA ILE A 196 17.67 2.28 18.15
C ILE A 196 18.49 0.99 18.10
N LYS A 197 19.81 1.13 17.94
CA LYS A 197 20.75 0.04 18.17
C LYS A 197 20.66 -0.29 19.66
N LYS A 198 20.02 -1.41 19.99
CA LYS A 198 20.10 -1.99 21.32
C LYS A 198 21.56 -2.25 21.66
N PRO A 199 22.10 -1.80 22.79
CA PRO A 199 23.45 -2.16 23.20
C PRO A 199 23.51 -3.69 23.38
N VAL A 200 24.46 -4.32 22.73
CA VAL A 200 24.83 -5.71 23.00
C VAL A 200 25.57 -5.68 24.34
N GLU A 201 24.94 -6.16 25.40
CA GLU A 201 25.64 -6.49 26.63
C GLU A 201 26.63 -7.64 26.35
N VAL A 202 27.90 -7.30 26.30
CA VAL A 202 28.97 -8.28 26.31
C VAL A 202 29.08 -8.77 27.76
N SER A 203 28.48 -9.90 28.04
CA SER A 203 28.71 -10.64 29.28
C SER A 203 30.16 -11.14 29.31
N SER A 204 31.01 -10.45 30.05
CA SER A 204 32.33 -10.94 30.37
C SER A 204 32.21 -12.03 31.47
N GLY A 205 32.09 -13.28 31.04
CA GLY A 205 32.26 -14.46 31.90
C GLY A 205 33.72 -14.64 32.20
N GLY A 206 34.17 -14.13 33.38
CA GLY A 206 35.42 -14.54 33.96
C GLY A 206 35.24 -15.96 34.58
N GLY A 207 36.05 -16.90 34.10
CA GLY A 207 36.22 -18.20 34.74
C GLY A 207 37.62 -18.31 35.33
N CYS A 208 37.65 -18.61 36.60
CA CYS A 208 38.84 -19.22 37.22
C CYS A 208 38.93 -20.66 36.83
#